data_362ae5c68c599a1034620ca25ed2bc19
#
_entry.id   362ae5c68c599a1034620ca25ed2bc19
#
_cell.length_a   1.000
_cell.length_b   1.000
_cell.length_c   1.000
_cell.angle_alpha   90.00
_cell.angle_beta   90.00
_cell.angle_gamma   90.00
#
_symmetry.space_group_name_H-M   'P 1'
#
loop_
_entity.id
_entity.type
_entity.pdbx_description
1 polymer ?
#
loop_
_entity_poly.entity_id
_entity_poly.type
_entity_poly.pdbx_seq_one_letter_code
_entity_poly.pdbx_strand_id
1 'polypeptide(L)'
;MPYLFTSESVSEGHPDKVADQISDALIDNFLAFDAQSKVACETLVTTGQVVLAGEVKSKAYLDVQEIARGVIRKIGYTKSEYMFEAHSCGVLSAIHEQSGDINQGVERKKKEEQGAGDQGMMFGYATNETEDYMPLALNLAHKLLEELAALRRENKQIKYLRPDAKSQVTLEYDDNNRPVRIDAIVVSTQHDDFAADEKMLAKIKKDVINILIPRVKAKYPKYAHLFNNKIKYHVNPTGKFVIGGPHGDTGLTGRKIIVDTYGGKGAHGGGAFSGKDPSKVDRSAAYATRHIAKNLVAAGLCDEVLVQVSYAIGVAQPTSINVVTYGTAKVDLTDGQIAEKIMKMPCFDMRPYFIEQRLKLRNPMYSETAAYGHMGRKNEVVEKTFTSPDGKSIKRKVELFTWEKLDAVKEVKKVFGLK
;
A
#
# COMPACT_ATOMS: atom_id res chain seq x y z
N MET A 1 13.14 11.68 -26.76
CA MET A 1 13.29 10.29 -27.24
C MET A 1 12.43 9.37 -26.39
N PRO A 2 11.74 8.39 -26.98
CA PRO A 2 10.96 7.42 -26.19
C PRO A 2 11.85 6.76 -25.14
N TYR A 3 11.27 6.44 -23.98
CA TYR A 3 12.01 5.80 -22.88
C TYR A 3 11.19 4.65 -22.28
N LEU A 4 11.89 3.71 -21.64
CA LEU A 4 11.28 2.60 -20.93
C LEU A 4 11.23 2.91 -19.43
N PHE A 5 10.09 2.63 -18.80
CA PHE A 5 9.92 2.71 -17.36
C PHE A 5 9.29 1.43 -16.83
N THR A 6 9.78 0.95 -15.71
CA THR A 6 9.37 -0.31 -15.11
C THR A 6 8.88 -0.11 -13.69
N SER A 7 7.76 -0.73 -13.35
CA SER A 7 7.30 -0.90 -11.97
C SER A 7 7.06 -2.36 -11.66
N GLU A 8 7.11 -2.68 -10.38
CA GLU A 8 6.90 -4.05 -9.89
C GLU A 8 5.86 -4.09 -8.79
N SER A 9 5.33 -5.28 -8.54
CA SER A 9 4.44 -5.58 -7.42
C SER A 9 4.72 -6.97 -6.86
N VAL A 10 4.28 -7.21 -5.63
CA VAL A 10 4.30 -8.52 -4.99
C VAL A 10 2.91 -8.87 -4.47
N SER A 11 2.60 -10.19 -4.45
CA SER A 11 1.29 -10.67 -3.99
C SER A 11 1.11 -10.55 -2.49
N GLU A 12 -0.13 -10.70 -2.03
CA GLU A 12 -0.47 -10.82 -0.61
C GLU A 12 0.27 -11.97 0.10
N GLY A 13 0.70 -13.00 -0.63
CA GLY A 13 1.47 -14.14 -0.10
C GLY A 13 2.98 -13.95 -0.11
N HIS A 14 3.50 -12.85 -0.65
CA HIS A 14 4.91 -12.54 -0.54
C HIS A 14 5.32 -12.36 0.93
N PRO A 15 6.47 -12.87 1.39
CA PRO A 15 6.86 -12.84 2.81
C PRO A 15 6.75 -11.46 3.46
N ASP A 16 7.27 -10.42 2.82
CA ASP A 16 7.18 -9.05 3.35
C ASP A 16 5.72 -8.56 3.44
N LYS A 17 4.86 -8.94 2.49
CA LYS A 17 3.43 -8.56 2.54
C LYS A 17 2.62 -9.40 3.52
N VAL A 18 3.03 -10.62 3.82
CA VAL A 18 2.50 -11.39 4.95
C VAL A 18 2.79 -10.65 6.26
N ALA A 19 4.03 -10.19 6.44
CA ALA A 19 4.45 -9.42 7.60
C ALA A 19 3.66 -8.10 7.74
N ASP A 20 3.53 -7.33 6.67
CA ASP A 20 2.74 -6.09 6.64
C ASP A 20 1.27 -6.32 7.00
N GLN A 21 0.65 -7.37 6.45
CA GLN A 21 -0.76 -7.70 6.73
C GLN A 21 -0.98 -8.11 8.18
N ILE A 22 -0.04 -8.84 8.79
CA ILE A 22 -0.12 -9.18 10.21
C ILE A 22 0.00 -7.93 11.07
N SER A 23 0.99 -7.07 10.81
CA SER A 23 1.19 -5.83 11.53
C SER A 23 -0.02 -4.89 11.44
N ASP A 24 -0.62 -4.72 10.26
CA ASP A 24 -1.79 -3.87 10.08
C ASP A 24 -3.08 -4.49 10.64
N ALA A 25 -3.20 -5.80 10.70
CA ALA A 25 -4.29 -6.46 11.40
C ALA A 25 -4.22 -6.21 12.92
N LEU A 26 -3.02 -6.17 13.50
CA LEU A 26 -2.85 -5.78 14.90
C LEU A 26 -3.28 -4.33 15.14
N ILE A 27 -2.86 -3.38 14.27
CA ILE A 27 -3.30 -1.97 14.34
C ILE A 27 -4.83 -1.89 14.34
N ASP A 28 -5.49 -2.55 13.38
CA ASP A 28 -6.94 -2.51 13.24
C ASP A 28 -7.65 -3.04 14.49
N ASN A 29 -7.17 -4.15 15.05
CA ASN A 29 -7.76 -4.72 16.26
C ASN A 29 -7.57 -3.82 17.48
N PHE A 30 -6.39 -3.22 17.68
CA PHE A 30 -6.18 -2.26 18.76
C PHE A 30 -7.11 -1.04 18.61
N LEU A 31 -7.16 -0.42 17.41
CA LEU A 31 -8.00 0.75 17.18
C LEU A 31 -9.50 0.46 17.24
N ALA A 32 -9.94 -0.76 16.95
CA ALA A 32 -11.33 -1.16 17.03
C ALA A 32 -11.85 -1.13 18.48
N PHE A 33 -11.04 -1.53 19.46
CA PHE A 33 -11.40 -1.56 20.88
C PHE A 33 -10.96 -0.29 21.63
N ASP A 34 -9.87 0.36 21.21
CA ASP A 34 -9.39 1.62 21.76
C ASP A 34 -8.85 2.54 20.66
N ALA A 35 -9.65 3.49 20.21
CA ALA A 35 -9.28 4.43 19.14
C ALA A 35 -8.07 5.33 19.50
N GLN A 36 -7.68 5.40 20.79
CA GLN A 36 -6.52 6.16 21.24
C GLN A 36 -5.24 5.32 21.33
N SER A 37 -5.29 4.04 20.96
CA SER A 37 -4.13 3.15 20.95
C SER A 37 -2.95 3.77 20.22
N LYS A 38 -1.76 3.64 20.84
CA LYS A 38 -0.47 3.92 20.23
C LYS A 38 0.19 2.58 19.93
N VAL A 39 0.52 2.34 18.68
CA VAL A 39 0.99 1.05 18.21
C VAL A 39 2.14 1.24 17.22
N ALA A 40 3.24 0.59 17.49
CA ALA A 40 4.35 0.40 16.58
C ALA A 40 4.71 -1.08 16.64
N CYS A 41 4.12 -1.90 15.76
CA CYS A 41 4.31 -3.34 15.72
C CYS A 41 4.90 -3.78 14.41
N GLU A 42 6.04 -4.42 14.47
CA GLU A 42 6.72 -5.04 13.35
C GLU A 42 6.61 -6.56 13.43
N THR A 43 6.58 -7.19 12.27
CA THR A 43 6.45 -8.63 12.13
C THR A 43 7.61 -9.17 11.31
N LEU A 44 8.23 -10.25 11.77
CA LEU A 44 9.11 -11.11 11.00
C LEU A 44 8.40 -12.43 10.73
N VAL A 45 8.45 -12.90 9.51
CA VAL A 45 7.97 -14.23 9.10
C VAL A 45 9.08 -15.02 8.43
N THR A 46 9.22 -16.29 8.77
CA THR A 46 10.20 -17.20 8.18
C THR A 46 9.65 -18.62 8.23
N THR A 47 10.44 -19.64 7.84
CA THR A 47 10.03 -21.04 7.90
C THR A 47 9.41 -21.39 9.24
N GLY A 48 8.15 -21.77 9.25
CA GLY A 48 7.41 -22.25 10.42
C GLY A 48 7.29 -21.25 11.58
N GLN A 49 7.61 -19.95 11.38
CA GLN A 49 7.67 -19.00 12.49
C GLN A 49 7.23 -17.59 12.16
N VAL A 50 6.59 -16.96 13.14
CA VAL A 50 6.25 -15.52 13.17
C VAL A 50 6.80 -14.92 14.46
N VAL A 51 7.46 -13.77 14.36
CA VAL A 51 7.86 -12.96 15.52
C VAL A 51 7.19 -11.60 15.42
N LEU A 52 6.44 -11.24 16.46
CA LEU A 52 5.80 -9.95 16.63
C LEU A 52 6.63 -9.15 17.63
N ALA A 53 7.08 -7.96 17.25
CA ALA A 53 7.90 -7.10 18.11
C ALA A 53 7.41 -5.64 18.02
N GLY A 54 7.70 -4.86 19.07
CA GLY A 54 7.38 -3.44 19.08
C GLY A 54 6.70 -2.97 20.37
N GLU A 55 6.11 -1.78 20.33
CA GLU A 55 5.55 -1.10 21.48
C GLU A 55 4.06 -0.80 21.28
N VAL A 56 3.29 -1.04 22.36
CA VAL A 56 1.86 -0.77 22.39
C VAL A 56 1.47 -0.05 23.68
N LYS A 57 0.67 1.02 23.54
CA LYS A 57 -0.06 1.64 24.65
C LYS A 57 -1.55 1.61 24.29
N SER A 58 -2.30 0.73 24.93
CA SER A 58 -3.72 0.52 24.65
C SER A 58 -4.45 0.01 25.89
N LYS A 59 -5.76 0.27 25.95
CA LYS A 59 -6.67 -0.36 26.91
C LYS A 59 -7.23 -1.69 26.39
N ALA A 60 -7.01 -2.00 25.12
CA ALA A 60 -7.48 -3.23 24.51
C ALA A 60 -6.61 -4.42 24.92
N TYR A 61 -7.24 -5.53 25.29
CA TYR A 61 -6.60 -6.84 25.44
C TYR A 61 -6.90 -7.69 24.21
N LEU A 62 -5.87 -8.19 23.55
CA LEU A 62 -5.97 -8.92 22.28
C LEU A 62 -5.20 -10.24 22.35
N ASP A 63 -5.73 -11.26 21.66
CA ASP A 63 -4.95 -12.44 21.30
C ASP A 63 -4.19 -12.17 19.99
N VAL A 64 -2.98 -11.65 20.13
CA VAL A 64 -2.13 -11.29 18.98
C VAL A 64 -1.71 -12.51 18.16
N GLN A 65 -1.65 -13.70 18.78
CA GLN A 65 -1.33 -14.95 18.09
C GLN A 65 -2.47 -15.37 17.17
N GLU A 66 -3.72 -15.35 17.65
CA GLU A 66 -4.87 -15.71 16.83
C GLU A 66 -5.11 -14.70 15.71
N ILE A 67 -4.86 -13.40 15.95
CA ILE A 67 -4.90 -12.39 14.90
C ILE A 67 -3.89 -12.72 13.78
N ALA A 68 -2.64 -13.01 14.14
CA ALA A 68 -1.62 -13.39 13.16
C ALA A 68 -2.01 -14.66 12.37
N ARG A 69 -2.50 -15.71 13.07
CA ARG A 69 -2.99 -16.95 12.44
C ARG A 69 -4.17 -16.70 11.51
N GLY A 70 -5.07 -15.82 11.90
CA GLY A 70 -6.22 -15.42 11.07
C GLY A 70 -5.79 -14.79 9.75
N VAL A 71 -4.77 -13.94 9.77
CA VAL A 71 -4.18 -13.33 8.56
C VAL A 71 -3.52 -14.40 7.67
N ILE A 72 -2.69 -15.26 8.25
CA ILE A 72 -1.98 -16.33 7.51
C ILE A 72 -3.01 -17.25 6.81
N ARG A 73 -4.08 -17.61 7.53
CA ARG A 73 -5.20 -18.42 6.99
C ARG A 73 -5.91 -17.71 5.85
N LYS A 74 -6.23 -16.41 5.99
CA LYS A 74 -6.89 -15.58 4.97
C LYS A 74 -6.06 -15.47 3.69
N ILE A 75 -4.74 -15.34 3.81
CA ILE A 75 -3.82 -15.31 2.67
C ILE A 75 -3.84 -16.64 1.92
N GLY A 76 -4.02 -17.77 2.61
CA GLY A 76 -4.10 -19.10 2.02
C GLY A 76 -2.90 -20.00 2.35
N TYR A 77 -2.09 -19.66 3.33
CA TYR A 77 -1.11 -20.57 3.90
C TYR A 77 -1.82 -21.50 4.90
N THR A 78 -2.37 -22.61 4.38
CA THR A 78 -3.22 -23.53 5.11
C THR A 78 -2.78 -24.99 5.02
N LYS A 79 -1.66 -25.26 4.36
CA LYS A 79 -1.15 -26.63 4.15
C LYS A 79 0.23 -26.77 4.76
N SER A 80 0.47 -27.86 5.49
CA SER A 80 1.75 -28.15 6.14
C SER A 80 2.92 -28.24 5.15
N GLU A 81 2.66 -28.68 3.90
CA GLU A 81 3.66 -28.76 2.84
C GLU A 81 4.26 -27.39 2.43
N TYR A 82 3.62 -26.29 2.81
CA TYR A 82 4.17 -24.95 2.61
C TYR A 82 5.26 -24.58 3.62
N MET A 83 5.48 -25.41 4.65
CA MET A 83 6.43 -25.22 5.75
C MET A 83 6.27 -23.88 6.49
N PHE A 84 5.14 -23.22 6.26
CA PHE A 84 4.61 -22.04 6.93
C PHE A 84 3.10 -22.05 6.74
N GLU A 85 2.35 -22.26 7.83
CA GLU A 85 0.89 -22.30 7.73
C GLU A 85 0.22 -21.92 9.06
N ALA A 86 -1.07 -21.57 8.99
CA ALA A 86 -1.81 -20.92 10.07
C ALA A 86 -1.91 -21.71 11.38
N HIS A 87 -1.93 -23.05 11.34
CA HIS A 87 -2.16 -23.87 12.53
C HIS A 87 -0.88 -24.27 13.25
N SER A 88 0.20 -24.57 12.52
CA SER A 88 1.42 -25.14 13.09
C SER A 88 2.58 -24.18 13.23
N CYS A 89 2.59 -23.02 12.55
CA CYS A 89 3.68 -22.06 12.71
C CYS A 89 3.75 -21.56 14.18
N GLY A 90 4.97 -21.44 14.71
CA GLY A 90 5.22 -20.80 16.01
C GLY A 90 4.92 -19.30 15.89
N VAL A 91 4.23 -18.72 16.88
CA VAL A 91 4.01 -17.28 16.97
C VAL A 91 4.59 -16.77 18.29
N LEU A 92 5.69 -16.04 18.21
CA LEU A 92 6.34 -15.41 19.34
C LEU A 92 5.94 -13.95 19.43
N SER A 93 5.67 -13.46 20.63
CA SER A 93 5.40 -12.05 20.89
C SER A 93 6.47 -11.45 21.79
N ALA A 94 7.14 -10.43 21.32
CA ALA A 94 8.05 -9.54 22.02
C ALA A 94 7.50 -8.10 22.04
N ILE A 95 6.17 -7.96 22.08
CA ILE A 95 5.49 -6.67 22.21
C ILE A 95 5.54 -6.25 23.68
N HIS A 96 5.95 -5.01 23.92
CA HIS A 96 6.03 -4.43 25.26
C HIS A 96 5.30 -3.08 25.34
N GLU A 97 5.22 -2.49 26.52
CA GLU A 97 4.59 -1.18 26.71
C GLU A 97 5.45 -0.05 26.17
N GLN A 98 4.81 0.95 25.55
CA GLN A 98 5.51 2.12 24.98
C GLN A 98 6.22 2.93 26.06
N SER A 99 7.47 3.34 25.80
CA SER A 99 8.26 4.23 26.66
C SER A 99 7.54 5.57 26.91
N GLY A 100 7.55 6.00 28.20
CA GLY A 100 7.00 7.29 28.60
C GLY A 100 7.70 8.49 27.94
N ASP A 101 8.99 8.38 27.61
CA ASP A 101 9.79 9.46 27.05
C ASP A 101 9.36 9.86 25.63
N ILE A 102 9.03 8.88 24.79
CA ILE A 102 8.52 9.14 23.43
C ILE A 102 7.17 9.85 23.49
N ASN A 103 6.34 9.50 24.46
CA ASN A 103 4.99 10.02 24.56
C ASN A 103 4.94 11.52 24.95
N GLN A 104 5.95 12.04 25.66
CA GLN A 104 6.05 13.45 26.07
C GLN A 104 6.09 14.41 24.88
N GLY A 105 6.69 14.01 23.76
CA GLY A 105 6.79 14.81 22.54
C GLY A 105 5.48 14.88 21.76
N VAL A 106 4.62 13.84 21.86
CA VAL A 106 3.42 13.69 21.05
C VAL A 106 2.17 14.23 21.76
N GLU A 107 1.98 13.86 23.04
CA GLU A 107 0.81 14.30 23.82
C GLU A 107 0.99 15.74 24.33
N ARG A 108 0.00 16.58 24.07
CA ARG A 108 -0.08 17.97 24.53
C ARG A 108 -1.39 18.22 25.25
N LYS A 109 -1.42 19.24 26.12
CA LYS A 109 -2.67 19.65 26.83
C LYS A 109 -3.78 20.00 25.85
N LYS A 110 -3.46 20.66 24.76
CA LYS A 110 -4.39 20.93 23.64
C LYS A 110 -4.11 19.94 22.52
N LYS A 111 -5.13 19.22 22.06
CA LYS A 111 -5.02 18.21 21.02
C LYS A 111 -4.49 18.77 19.70
N GLU A 112 -4.83 20.01 19.37
CA GLU A 112 -4.39 20.71 18.16
C GLU A 112 -2.88 21.00 18.15
N GLU A 113 -2.23 20.93 19.31
CA GLU A 113 -0.79 21.10 19.49
C GLU A 113 -0.04 19.74 19.48
N GLN A 114 -0.71 18.63 19.15
CA GLN A 114 -0.09 17.32 19.01
C GLN A 114 1.14 17.41 18.11
N GLY A 115 2.32 17.07 18.67
CA GLY A 115 3.56 17.07 17.93
C GLY A 115 3.70 15.88 16.99
N ALA A 116 4.54 15.99 15.98
CA ALA A 116 4.92 14.85 15.15
C ALA A 116 5.61 13.77 16.01
N GLY A 117 5.24 12.52 15.81
CA GLY A 117 5.78 11.39 16.57
C GLY A 117 7.23 11.05 16.23
N ASP A 118 7.74 11.59 15.11
CA ASP A 118 9.12 11.46 14.68
C ASP A 118 9.50 12.64 13.76
N GLN A 119 10.78 12.81 13.49
CA GLN A 119 11.28 13.59 12.37
C GLN A 119 11.14 12.80 11.07
N GLY A 120 11.09 13.47 9.93
CA GLY A 120 11.12 12.80 8.65
C GLY A 120 10.60 13.66 7.51
N MET A 121 10.67 13.10 6.31
CA MET A 121 10.08 13.65 5.10
C MET A 121 9.16 12.61 4.46
N MET A 122 7.97 13.04 4.05
CA MET A 122 6.95 12.20 3.44
C MET A 122 6.54 12.77 2.11
N PHE A 123 6.13 11.91 1.19
CA PHE A 123 5.83 12.28 -0.19
C PHE A 123 4.45 11.78 -0.60
N GLY A 124 3.77 12.61 -1.38
CA GLY A 124 2.58 12.26 -2.12
C GLY A 124 2.80 12.54 -3.61
N TYR A 125 2.35 11.63 -4.45
CA TYR A 125 2.46 11.77 -5.90
C TYR A 125 1.11 11.50 -6.55
N ALA A 126 0.85 12.16 -7.67
CA ALA A 126 -0.28 11.88 -8.54
C ALA A 126 0.07 12.21 -9.99
N THR A 127 -0.54 11.47 -10.93
CA THR A 127 -0.43 11.70 -12.37
C THR A 127 -1.79 11.43 -13.02
N ASN A 128 -2.06 12.07 -14.16
CA ASN A 128 -3.29 11.84 -14.92
C ASN A 128 -3.22 10.62 -15.86
N GLU A 129 -2.22 9.76 -15.70
CA GLU A 129 -2.08 8.53 -16.50
C GLU A 129 -3.30 7.62 -16.36
N THR A 130 -3.81 7.44 -15.14
CA THR A 130 -4.94 6.55 -14.85
C THR A 130 -6.09 7.29 -14.16
N GLU A 131 -7.27 6.69 -14.13
CA GLU A 131 -8.47 7.28 -13.51
C GLU A 131 -8.35 7.44 -11.99
N ASP A 132 -7.52 6.63 -11.36
CA ASP A 132 -7.18 6.71 -9.94
C ASP A 132 -5.94 7.57 -9.64
N TYR A 133 -5.43 8.25 -10.68
CA TYR A 133 -4.29 9.16 -10.59
C TYR A 133 -2.98 8.50 -10.14
N MET A 134 -2.75 7.28 -10.62
CA MET A 134 -1.56 6.47 -10.33
C MET A 134 -0.75 6.19 -11.60
N PRO A 135 0.55 5.85 -11.48
CA PRO A 135 1.35 5.37 -12.60
C PRO A 135 0.79 4.06 -13.17
N LEU A 136 0.59 4.03 -14.49
CA LEU A 136 -0.01 2.87 -15.16
C LEU A 136 0.82 1.58 -15.01
N ALA A 137 2.15 1.69 -15.04
CA ALA A 137 3.02 0.53 -14.89
C ALA A 137 2.81 -0.19 -13.55
N LEU A 138 2.70 0.59 -12.45
CA LEU A 138 2.43 0.05 -11.12
C LEU A 138 1.02 -0.54 -11.03
N ASN A 139 0.02 0.19 -11.54
CA ASN A 139 -1.37 -0.30 -11.54
C ASN A 139 -1.51 -1.63 -12.26
N LEU A 140 -0.85 -1.78 -13.42
CA LEU A 140 -0.85 -3.06 -14.15
C LEU A 140 -0.12 -4.16 -13.36
N ALA A 141 1.00 -3.84 -12.71
CA ALA A 141 1.73 -4.80 -11.88
C ALA A 141 0.87 -5.28 -10.69
N HIS A 142 0.19 -4.37 -9.98
CA HIS A 142 -0.76 -4.75 -8.92
C HIS A 142 -1.90 -5.62 -9.46
N LYS A 143 -2.51 -5.21 -10.56
CA LYS A 143 -3.67 -5.90 -11.13
C LYS A 143 -3.34 -7.31 -11.62
N LEU A 144 -2.14 -7.55 -12.14
CA LEU A 144 -1.68 -8.91 -12.46
C LEU A 144 -1.74 -9.82 -11.25
N LEU A 145 -1.32 -9.35 -10.08
CA LEU A 145 -1.29 -10.18 -8.88
C LEU A 145 -2.63 -10.26 -8.16
N GLU A 146 -3.45 -9.22 -8.21
CA GLU A 146 -4.84 -9.28 -7.72
C GLU A 146 -5.65 -10.34 -8.50
N GLU A 147 -5.57 -10.32 -9.84
CA GLU A 147 -6.26 -11.30 -10.68
C GLU A 147 -5.67 -12.71 -10.53
N LEU A 148 -4.34 -12.83 -10.31
CA LEU A 148 -3.71 -14.11 -10.02
C LEU A 148 -4.19 -14.69 -8.68
N ALA A 149 -4.30 -13.86 -7.64
CA ALA A 149 -4.85 -14.27 -6.36
C ALA A 149 -6.34 -14.62 -6.44
N ALA A 150 -7.12 -13.90 -7.26
CA ALA A 150 -8.51 -14.24 -7.55
C ALA A 150 -8.62 -15.62 -8.23
N LEU A 151 -7.82 -15.89 -9.27
CA LEU A 151 -7.75 -17.20 -9.93
C LEU A 151 -7.40 -18.33 -8.97
N ARG A 152 -6.46 -18.09 -8.03
CA ARG A 152 -6.08 -19.04 -6.98
C ARG A 152 -7.27 -19.36 -6.07
N ARG A 153 -8.00 -18.34 -5.61
CA ARG A 153 -9.18 -18.52 -4.73
C ARG A 153 -10.36 -19.17 -5.45
N GLU A 154 -10.58 -18.83 -6.71
CA GLU A 154 -11.60 -19.48 -7.55
C GLU A 154 -11.34 -20.98 -7.72
N ASN A 155 -10.07 -21.37 -7.80
CA ASN A 155 -9.58 -22.75 -7.94
C ASN A 155 -10.29 -23.53 -9.05
N LYS A 156 -10.59 -22.86 -10.18
CA LYS A 156 -11.32 -23.43 -11.33
C LYS A 156 -10.42 -23.60 -12.55
N GLN A 157 -9.94 -22.50 -13.11
CA GLN A 157 -9.17 -22.48 -14.34
C GLN A 157 -7.70 -22.85 -14.11
N ILE A 158 -7.09 -22.34 -13.02
CA ILE A 158 -5.71 -22.62 -12.63
C ILE A 158 -5.74 -23.11 -11.18
N LYS A 159 -5.48 -24.42 -10.99
CA LYS A 159 -5.64 -25.10 -9.70
C LYS A 159 -4.35 -25.26 -8.89
N TYR A 160 -3.20 -25.02 -9.53
CA TYR A 160 -1.88 -25.27 -8.95
C TYR A 160 -1.23 -24.02 -8.33
N LEU A 161 -1.93 -22.87 -8.29
CA LEU A 161 -1.36 -21.62 -7.75
C LEU A 161 -1.23 -21.67 -6.23
N ARG A 162 -0.08 -21.23 -5.74
CA ARG A 162 0.22 -20.98 -4.32
C ARG A 162 0.23 -19.48 -4.03
N PRO A 163 0.27 -19.05 -2.75
CA PRO A 163 0.04 -17.64 -2.41
C PRO A 163 1.12 -16.65 -2.87
N ASP A 164 2.39 -17.06 -2.96
CA ASP A 164 3.49 -16.15 -3.28
C ASP A 164 3.60 -15.90 -4.79
N ALA A 165 3.75 -14.65 -5.16
CA ALA A 165 4.01 -14.24 -6.54
C ALA A 165 4.60 -12.83 -6.62
N LYS A 166 5.28 -12.56 -7.75
CA LYS A 166 5.82 -11.24 -8.12
C LYS A 166 5.44 -10.91 -9.55
N SER A 167 5.27 -9.63 -9.83
CA SER A 167 5.04 -9.12 -11.19
C SER A 167 5.89 -7.90 -11.48
N GLN A 168 6.20 -7.68 -12.74
CA GLN A 168 6.87 -6.49 -13.21
C GLN A 168 6.30 -6.11 -14.57
N VAL A 169 6.06 -4.82 -14.80
CA VAL A 169 5.55 -4.29 -16.07
C VAL A 169 6.46 -3.18 -16.56
N THR A 170 6.96 -3.32 -17.77
CA THR A 170 7.76 -2.31 -18.48
C THR A 170 6.92 -1.67 -19.56
N LEU A 171 6.73 -0.34 -19.47
CA LEU A 171 6.05 0.47 -20.48
C LEU A 171 7.05 1.32 -21.23
N GLU A 172 6.79 1.50 -22.52
CA GLU A 172 7.43 2.55 -23.32
C GLU A 172 6.57 3.80 -23.31
N TYR A 173 7.21 4.95 -23.08
CA TYR A 173 6.61 6.27 -23.06
C TYR A 173 7.13 7.11 -24.24
N ASP A 174 6.27 7.97 -24.80
CA ASP A 174 6.66 8.98 -25.77
C ASP A 174 7.30 10.22 -25.09
N ASP A 175 7.71 11.20 -25.88
CA ASP A 175 8.31 12.45 -25.42
C ASP A 175 7.36 13.34 -24.59
N ASN A 176 6.06 13.02 -24.57
CA ASN A 176 5.02 13.70 -23.78
C ASN A 176 4.62 12.90 -22.53
N ASN A 177 5.44 11.95 -22.09
CA ASN A 177 5.17 11.07 -20.96
C ASN A 177 3.87 10.26 -21.09
N ARG A 178 3.47 9.89 -22.32
CA ARG A 178 2.29 9.04 -22.58
C ARG A 178 2.72 7.61 -22.83
N PRO A 179 2.08 6.62 -22.17
CA PRO A 179 2.38 5.22 -22.42
C PRO A 179 1.92 4.81 -23.83
N VAL A 180 2.82 4.26 -24.63
CA VAL A 180 2.56 3.89 -26.04
C VAL A 180 2.51 2.39 -26.29
N ARG A 181 3.18 1.59 -25.48
CA ARG A 181 3.11 0.12 -25.51
C ARG A 181 3.63 -0.53 -24.24
N ILE A 182 3.19 -1.76 -24.00
CA ILE A 182 3.82 -2.64 -23.01
C ILE A 182 5.00 -3.33 -23.71
N ASP A 183 6.23 -3.13 -23.22
CA ASP A 183 7.43 -3.79 -23.74
C ASP A 183 7.59 -5.19 -23.15
N ALA A 184 7.47 -5.32 -21.83
CA ALA A 184 7.65 -6.60 -21.15
C ALA A 184 6.70 -6.76 -19.95
N ILE A 185 6.30 -8.00 -19.71
CA ILE A 185 5.59 -8.44 -18.50
C ILE A 185 6.33 -9.62 -17.90
N VAL A 186 6.73 -9.49 -16.64
CA VAL A 186 7.28 -10.58 -15.83
C VAL A 186 6.23 -11.04 -14.84
N VAL A 187 6.02 -12.34 -14.72
CA VAL A 187 5.20 -12.96 -13.67
C VAL A 187 5.96 -14.15 -13.12
N SER A 188 6.29 -14.10 -11.82
CA SER A 188 6.82 -15.25 -11.09
C SER A 188 5.79 -15.67 -10.07
N THR A 189 5.27 -16.89 -10.18
CA THR A 189 4.22 -17.41 -9.29
C THR A 189 4.64 -18.72 -8.67
N GLN A 190 4.44 -18.83 -7.37
CA GLN A 190 4.56 -20.10 -6.64
C GLN A 190 3.45 -21.04 -7.08
N HIS A 191 3.78 -22.34 -7.20
CA HIS A 191 2.87 -23.34 -7.70
C HIS A 191 3.13 -24.74 -7.09
N ASP A 192 2.16 -25.63 -7.21
CA ASP A 192 2.34 -27.02 -6.86
C ASP A 192 3.32 -27.71 -7.83
N ASP A 193 3.97 -28.77 -7.38
CA ASP A 193 4.80 -29.65 -8.22
C ASP A 193 3.89 -30.72 -8.86
N PHE A 194 3.27 -30.37 -10.01
CA PHE A 194 2.17 -31.15 -10.58
C PHE A 194 2.54 -31.94 -11.85
N ALA A 195 3.74 -31.75 -12.39
CA ALA A 195 4.21 -32.45 -13.59
C ALA A 195 5.74 -32.29 -13.73
N ALA A 196 6.35 -32.99 -14.67
CA ALA A 196 7.74 -32.79 -15.03
C ALA A 196 8.01 -31.32 -15.40
N ASP A 197 9.17 -30.78 -14.99
CA ASP A 197 9.52 -29.36 -15.00
C ASP A 197 9.20 -28.68 -16.34
N GLU A 198 9.63 -29.25 -17.46
CA GLU A 198 9.42 -28.65 -18.78
C GLU A 198 7.93 -28.52 -19.15
N LYS A 199 7.14 -29.57 -18.93
CA LYS A 199 5.69 -29.58 -19.20
C LYS A 199 4.96 -28.63 -18.25
N MET A 200 5.36 -28.60 -17.00
CA MET A 200 4.79 -27.74 -15.98
C MET A 200 5.01 -26.27 -16.29
N LEU A 201 6.24 -25.87 -16.60
CA LEU A 201 6.61 -24.48 -16.94
C LEU A 201 5.93 -24.02 -18.23
N ALA A 202 5.87 -24.88 -19.25
CA ALA A 202 5.15 -24.58 -20.48
C ALA A 202 3.65 -24.33 -20.22
N LYS A 203 3.01 -25.15 -19.35
CA LYS A 203 1.62 -24.95 -18.96
C LYS A 203 1.42 -23.66 -18.18
N ILE A 204 2.27 -23.36 -17.19
CA ILE A 204 2.19 -22.11 -16.40
C ILE A 204 2.27 -20.90 -17.32
N LYS A 205 3.25 -20.88 -18.24
CA LYS A 205 3.41 -19.80 -19.21
C LYS A 205 2.17 -19.65 -20.10
N LYS A 206 1.62 -20.76 -20.60
CA LYS A 206 0.39 -20.75 -21.41
C LYS A 206 -0.79 -20.19 -20.63
N ASP A 207 -1.00 -20.61 -19.38
CA ASP A 207 -2.12 -20.17 -18.56
C ASP A 207 -2.00 -18.69 -18.17
N VAL A 208 -0.80 -18.20 -17.85
CA VAL A 208 -0.55 -16.78 -17.63
C VAL A 208 -0.93 -15.96 -18.88
N ILE A 209 -0.45 -16.34 -20.06
CA ILE A 209 -0.69 -15.57 -21.30
C ILE A 209 -2.16 -15.66 -21.72
N ASN A 210 -2.81 -16.83 -21.61
CA ASN A 210 -4.13 -17.06 -22.19
C ASN A 210 -5.29 -16.87 -21.19
N ILE A 211 -5.03 -16.84 -19.88
CA ILE A 211 -6.06 -16.68 -18.84
C ILE A 211 -5.85 -15.40 -18.05
N LEU A 212 -4.65 -15.21 -17.44
CA LEU A 212 -4.39 -14.05 -16.58
C LEU A 212 -4.36 -12.74 -17.39
N ILE A 213 -3.58 -12.68 -18.48
CA ILE A 213 -3.42 -11.45 -19.28
C ILE A 213 -4.76 -10.94 -19.83
N PRO A 214 -5.64 -11.77 -20.42
CA PRO A 214 -6.97 -11.33 -20.87
C PRO A 214 -7.84 -10.78 -19.74
N ARG A 215 -7.80 -11.37 -18.53
CA ARG A 215 -8.54 -10.84 -17.36
C ARG A 215 -8.05 -9.45 -16.97
N VAL A 216 -6.73 -9.25 -16.93
CA VAL A 216 -6.14 -7.93 -16.64
C VAL A 216 -6.49 -6.92 -17.73
N LYS A 217 -6.32 -7.28 -19.01
CA LYS A 217 -6.68 -6.43 -20.16
C LYS A 217 -8.13 -5.94 -20.08
N ALA A 218 -9.06 -6.82 -19.70
CA ALA A 218 -10.48 -6.48 -19.57
C ALA A 218 -10.78 -5.43 -18.48
N LYS A 219 -9.91 -5.29 -17.47
CA LYS A 219 -10.02 -4.27 -16.42
C LYS A 219 -9.54 -2.88 -16.87
N TYR A 220 -8.82 -2.82 -17.98
CA TYR A 220 -8.24 -1.58 -18.52
C TYR A 220 -8.65 -1.34 -19.99
N PRO A 221 -9.95 -1.13 -20.29
CA PRO A 221 -10.43 -0.97 -21.65
C PRO A 221 -9.77 0.20 -22.38
N LYS A 222 -9.50 1.31 -21.68
CA LYS A 222 -8.78 2.48 -22.20
C LYS A 222 -7.37 2.13 -22.70
N TYR A 223 -6.71 1.18 -22.05
CA TYR A 223 -5.33 0.76 -22.34
C TYR A 223 -5.24 -0.59 -23.04
N ALA A 224 -6.39 -1.14 -23.50
CA ALA A 224 -6.43 -2.44 -24.15
C ALA A 224 -5.53 -2.51 -25.42
N HIS A 225 -5.32 -1.38 -26.08
CA HIS A 225 -4.46 -1.25 -27.27
C HIS A 225 -2.97 -1.46 -26.95
N LEU A 226 -2.54 -1.24 -25.70
CA LEU A 226 -1.15 -1.48 -25.27
C LEU A 226 -0.81 -2.98 -25.19
N PHE A 227 -1.84 -3.84 -25.02
CA PHE A 227 -1.70 -5.29 -25.00
C PHE A 227 -1.67 -5.87 -26.41
N ASN A 228 -0.52 -5.81 -27.05
CA ASN A 228 -0.31 -6.31 -28.42
C ASN A 228 0.55 -7.58 -28.44
N ASN A 229 0.76 -8.12 -29.64
CA ASN A 229 1.52 -9.36 -29.84
C ASN A 229 3.06 -9.23 -29.76
N LYS A 230 3.57 -8.01 -29.48
CA LYS A 230 5.02 -7.75 -29.35
C LYS A 230 5.50 -7.76 -27.91
N ILE A 231 4.61 -8.01 -26.94
CA ILE A 231 4.97 -8.06 -25.51
C ILE A 231 5.91 -9.25 -25.26
N LYS A 232 7.01 -8.97 -24.56
CA LYS A 232 7.94 -9.98 -24.07
C LYS A 232 7.43 -10.54 -22.75
N TYR A 233 7.00 -11.81 -22.75
CA TYR A 233 6.51 -12.48 -21.54
C TYR A 233 7.61 -13.30 -20.88
N HIS A 234 7.96 -12.98 -19.65
CA HIS A 234 8.85 -13.74 -18.78
C HIS A 234 8.04 -14.36 -17.64
N VAL A 235 7.76 -15.65 -17.75
CA VAL A 235 6.95 -16.38 -16.75
C VAL A 235 7.82 -17.42 -16.10
N ASN A 236 7.98 -17.35 -14.77
CA ASN A 236 8.89 -18.18 -13.97
C ASN A 236 10.28 -18.35 -14.65
N PRO A 237 10.98 -17.26 -14.96
CA PRO A 237 12.17 -17.32 -15.82
C PRO A 237 13.33 -18.11 -15.21
N THR A 238 13.36 -18.31 -13.91
CA THR A 238 14.35 -19.11 -13.19
C THR A 238 14.03 -20.60 -13.13
N GLY A 239 12.86 -21.02 -13.65
CA GLY A 239 12.39 -22.39 -13.56
C GLY A 239 11.24 -22.55 -12.56
N LYS A 240 11.11 -23.74 -11.97
CA LYS A 240 10.04 -24.05 -11.02
C LYS A 240 10.14 -23.20 -9.75
N PHE A 241 8.99 -22.83 -9.22
CA PHE A 241 8.85 -22.03 -8.00
C PHE A 241 7.86 -22.72 -7.04
N VAL A 242 8.26 -23.85 -6.49
CA VAL A 242 7.49 -24.65 -5.53
C VAL A 242 7.77 -24.20 -4.11
N ILE A 243 9.04 -23.96 -3.76
CA ILE A 243 9.45 -23.37 -2.49
C ILE A 243 9.30 -21.86 -2.60
N GLY A 244 8.45 -21.29 -1.76
CA GLY A 244 8.17 -19.86 -1.76
C GLY A 244 7.45 -19.43 -0.47
N GLY A 245 7.00 -18.17 -0.44
CA GLY A 245 6.47 -17.59 0.77
C GLY A 245 7.51 -17.52 1.89
N PRO A 246 7.11 -17.44 3.16
CA PRO A 246 8.05 -17.35 4.30
C PRO A 246 9.01 -18.54 4.44
N HIS A 247 8.73 -19.66 3.79
CA HIS A 247 9.67 -20.78 3.71
C HIS A 247 10.79 -20.55 2.69
N GLY A 248 10.50 -19.83 1.61
CA GLY A 248 11.49 -19.51 0.59
C GLY A 248 12.40 -18.34 0.96
N ASP A 249 11.86 -17.34 1.62
CA ASP A 249 12.56 -16.11 2.03
C ASP A 249 11.93 -15.51 3.27
N THR A 250 12.75 -14.88 4.11
CA THR A 250 12.27 -14.18 5.31
C THR A 250 11.60 -12.87 4.95
N GLY A 251 10.41 -12.62 5.52
CA GLY A 251 9.66 -11.39 5.37
C GLY A 251 9.74 -10.49 6.61
N LEU A 252 9.73 -9.20 6.39
CA LEU A 252 9.72 -8.17 7.43
C LEU A 252 8.74 -7.05 7.06
N THR A 253 8.09 -6.47 8.06
CA THR A 253 7.25 -5.28 7.90
C THR A 253 8.05 -4.13 7.30
N GLY A 254 7.47 -3.44 6.29
CA GLY A 254 8.04 -2.23 5.72
C GLY A 254 9.18 -2.43 4.71
N ARG A 255 9.34 -3.62 4.13
CA ARG A 255 10.36 -3.88 3.10
C ARG A 255 9.86 -3.77 1.66
N LYS A 256 8.60 -3.38 1.43
CA LYS A 256 8.00 -3.19 0.11
C LYS A 256 7.42 -1.79 -0.10
N ILE A 257 8.09 -0.78 0.49
CA ILE A 257 7.64 0.62 0.54
C ILE A 257 7.42 1.26 -0.84
N ILE A 258 8.18 0.87 -1.85
CA ILE A 258 8.01 1.38 -3.22
C ILE A 258 6.80 0.74 -3.89
N VAL A 259 6.54 -0.56 -3.66
CA VAL A 259 5.31 -1.26 -4.08
C VAL A 259 4.08 -0.65 -3.39
N ASP A 260 4.22 -0.27 -2.14
CA ASP A 260 3.14 0.33 -1.33
C ASP A 260 2.77 1.74 -1.79
N THR A 261 3.62 2.42 -2.54
CA THR A 261 3.45 3.82 -2.93
C THR A 261 3.29 4.01 -4.44
N TYR A 262 4.35 4.39 -5.16
CA TYR A 262 4.22 4.88 -6.54
C TYR A 262 5.09 4.11 -7.55
N GLY A 263 5.65 2.96 -7.17
CA GLY A 263 6.40 2.07 -8.06
C GLY A 263 7.65 2.71 -8.69
N GLY A 264 8.24 3.70 -8.01
CA GLY A 264 9.44 4.40 -8.46
C GLY A 264 9.19 5.69 -9.25
N LYS A 265 7.94 6.04 -9.60
CA LYS A 265 7.62 7.34 -10.24
C LYS A 265 7.67 8.51 -9.25
N GLY A 266 7.17 8.32 -8.05
CA GLY A 266 7.27 9.30 -6.97
C GLY A 266 8.39 8.96 -6.00
N ALA A 267 8.98 9.98 -5.37
CA ALA A 267 9.95 9.81 -4.29
C ALA A 267 9.31 9.17 -3.06
N HIS A 268 10.15 8.61 -2.17
CA HIS A 268 9.74 8.02 -0.90
C HIS A 268 10.67 8.49 0.22
N GLY A 269 10.12 8.77 1.41
CA GLY A 269 10.90 9.24 2.56
C GLY A 269 11.65 8.15 3.33
N GLY A 270 11.41 6.87 3.01
CA GLY A 270 12.06 5.71 3.63
C GLY A 270 11.27 5.08 4.79
N GLY A 271 10.29 5.78 5.38
CA GLY A 271 9.49 5.27 6.48
C GLY A 271 8.44 4.24 6.04
N ALA A 272 8.39 3.08 6.70
CA ALA A 272 7.34 2.09 6.51
C ALA A 272 5.98 2.62 6.99
N PHE A 273 4.88 2.16 6.38
CA PHE A 273 3.51 2.50 6.78
C PHE A 273 2.91 1.44 7.70
N SER A 274 2.91 0.18 7.26
CA SER A 274 2.34 -0.93 8.01
C SER A 274 2.97 -1.06 9.40
N GLY A 275 2.17 -1.45 10.38
CA GLY A 275 2.58 -1.58 11.77
C GLY A 275 2.58 -0.28 12.58
N LYS A 276 2.29 0.88 11.97
CA LYS A 276 2.28 2.19 12.64
C LYS A 276 0.87 2.75 12.77
N ASP A 277 0.49 3.19 13.98
CA ASP A 277 -0.74 3.95 14.22
C ASP A 277 -0.64 5.37 13.61
N PRO A 278 -1.77 6.11 13.44
CA PRO A 278 -1.78 7.38 12.73
C PRO A 278 -1.04 8.54 13.41
N SER A 279 -0.58 8.40 14.65
CA SER A 279 0.29 9.42 15.27
C SER A 279 1.70 9.44 14.67
N LYS A 280 2.08 8.40 13.96
CA LYS A 280 3.35 8.31 13.23
C LYS A 280 3.19 8.99 11.88
N VAL A 281 3.87 10.12 11.70
CA VAL A 281 3.78 10.96 10.50
C VAL A 281 4.26 10.25 9.23
N ASP A 282 5.15 9.27 9.35
CA ASP A 282 5.54 8.41 8.22
C ASP A 282 4.34 7.88 7.45
N ARG A 283 3.30 7.48 8.16
CA ARG A 283 2.06 6.97 7.58
C ARG A 283 1.04 8.07 7.33
N SER A 284 0.66 8.82 8.35
CA SER A 284 -0.43 9.79 8.28
C SER A 284 -0.14 10.95 7.32
N ALA A 285 1.08 11.49 7.34
CA ALA A 285 1.45 12.57 6.45
C ALA A 285 1.71 12.11 5.01
N ALA A 286 2.17 10.88 4.78
CA ALA A 286 2.22 10.30 3.43
C ALA A 286 0.83 10.17 2.82
N TYR A 287 -0.18 9.78 3.58
CA TYR A 287 -1.56 9.77 3.11
C TYR A 287 -2.10 11.18 2.87
N ALA A 288 -1.76 12.13 3.73
CA ALA A 288 -2.19 13.52 3.57
C ALA A 288 -1.55 14.19 2.35
N THR A 289 -0.26 13.95 2.06
CA THR A 289 0.40 14.43 0.85
C THR A 289 -0.16 13.79 -0.42
N ARG A 290 -0.54 12.50 -0.37
CA ARG A 290 -1.28 11.85 -1.48
C ARG A 290 -2.61 12.53 -1.72
N HIS A 291 -3.38 12.84 -0.68
CA HIS A 291 -4.65 13.55 -0.80
C HIS A 291 -4.47 14.93 -1.48
N ILE A 292 -3.43 15.68 -1.10
CA ILE A 292 -3.08 16.95 -1.76
C ILE A 292 -2.77 16.71 -3.24
N ALA A 293 -1.79 15.85 -3.53
CA ALA A 293 -1.33 15.60 -4.91
C ALA A 293 -2.48 15.18 -5.83
N LYS A 294 -3.33 14.25 -5.37
CA LYS A 294 -4.47 13.76 -6.15
C LYS A 294 -5.49 14.87 -6.45
N ASN A 295 -5.81 15.70 -5.46
CA ASN A 295 -6.76 16.80 -5.65
C ASN A 295 -6.21 17.91 -6.57
N LEU A 296 -4.89 18.16 -6.56
CA LEU A 296 -4.26 19.12 -7.49
C LEU A 296 -4.39 18.66 -8.95
N VAL A 297 -4.04 17.39 -9.23
CA VAL A 297 -4.16 16.83 -10.58
C VAL A 297 -5.62 16.74 -11.01
N ALA A 298 -6.51 16.29 -10.13
CA ALA A 298 -7.94 16.17 -10.42
C ALA A 298 -8.61 17.55 -10.66
N ALA A 299 -8.12 18.61 -10.01
CA ALA A 299 -8.57 19.97 -10.27
C ALA A 299 -8.10 20.53 -11.61
N GLY A 300 -7.15 19.85 -12.28
CA GLY A 300 -6.56 20.31 -13.52
C GLY A 300 -5.44 21.34 -13.34
N LEU A 301 -4.86 21.44 -12.13
CA LEU A 301 -3.73 22.35 -11.88
C LEU A 301 -2.47 21.94 -12.67
N CYS A 302 -2.23 20.64 -12.79
CA CYS A 302 -1.09 20.04 -13.47
C CYS A 302 -1.45 18.63 -13.94
N ASP A 303 -0.61 18.04 -14.77
CA ASP A 303 -0.77 16.65 -15.22
C ASP A 303 -0.08 15.65 -14.30
N GLU A 304 0.96 16.12 -13.59
CA GLU A 304 1.79 15.33 -12.68
C GLU A 304 2.26 16.22 -11.53
N VAL A 305 2.31 15.68 -10.31
CA VAL A 305 2.80 16.44 -9.16
C VAL A 305 3.39 15.53 -8.08
N LEU A 306 4.49 15.98 -7.49
CA LEU A 306 5.07 15.47 -6.25
C LEU A 306 4.92 16.52 -5.16
N VAL A 307 4.40 16.11 -4.01
CA VAL A 307 4.27 16.94 -2.80
C VAL A 307 5.12 16.33 -1.71
N GLN A 308 6.06 17.09 -1.18
CA GLN A 308 6.87 16.72 -0.01
C GLN A 308 6.40 17.49 1.21
N VAL A 309 6.38 16.84 2.36
CA VAL A 309 6.24 17.47 3.68
C VAL A 309 7.35 16.97 4.60
N SER A 310 7.82 17.81 5.52
CA SER A 310 8.80 17.40 6.53
C SER A 310 8.40 17.88 7.93
N TYR A 311 8.85 17.12 8.95
CA TYR A 311 8.57 17.40 10.35
C TYR A 311 9.85 17.29 11.20
N ALA A 312 9.85 18.06 12.31
CA ALA A 312 10.73 17.84 13.45
C ALA A 312 9.94 17.11 14.55
N ILE A 313 10.58 16.18 15.24
CA ILE A 313 9.94 15.43 16.35
C ILE A 313 9.37 16.38 17.41
N GLY A 314 8.18 16.11 17.88
CA GLY A 314 7.50 16.91 18.92
C GLY A 314 6.95 18.26 18.45
N VAL A 315 7.13 18.64 17.18
CA VAL A 315 6.62 19.91 16.60
C VAL A 315 5.37 19.62 15.78
N ALA A 316 4.30 20.40 16.02
CA ALA A 316 3.04 20.22 15.31
C ALA A 316 3.07 20.78 13.88
N GLN A 317 3.71 21.92 13.68
CA GLN A 317 3.81 22.54 12.36
C GLN A 317 4.84 21.80 11.50
N PRO A 318 4.53 21.51 10.21
CA PRO A 318 5.55 21.05 9.27
C PRO A 318 6.71 22.02 9.19
N THR A 319 7.92 21.52 9.06
CA THR A 319 9.11 22.34 8.83
C THR A 319 9.17 22.88 7.41
N SER A 320 8.63 22.14 6.45
CA SER A 320 8.50 22.60 5.05
C SER A 320 7.40 21.82 4.30
N ILE A 321 6.87 22.46 3.26
CA ILE A 321 6.11 21.81 2.19
C ILE A 321 6.74 22.23 0.87
N ASN A 322 7.04 21.26 0.01
CA ASN A 322 7.57 21.48 -1.33
C ASN A 322 6.65 20.83 -2.36
N VAL A 323 6.53 21.46 -3.52
CA VAL A 323 5.72 20.96 -4.64
C VAL A 323 6.58 20.97 -5.89
N VAL A 324 6.51 19.92 -6.69
CA VAL A 324 7.16 19.80 -7.98
C VAL A 324 6.12 19.34 -9.01
N THR A 325 5.78 20.21 -9.96
CA THR A 325 4.80 19.91 -11.02
C THR A 325 5.43 19.37 -12.29
N TYR A 326 6.73 19.13 -12.30
CA TYR A 326 7.51 18.63 -13.45
C TYR A 326 7.30 19.45 -14.73
N GLY A 327 7.02 20.77 -14.59
CA GLY A 327 6.76 21.65 -15.72
C GLY A 327 5.37 21.48 -16.34
N THR A 328 4.47 20.73 -15.71
CA THR A 328 3.10 20.47 -16.23
C THR A 328 2.04 21.39 -15.64
N ALA A 329 2.43 22.39 -14.82
CA ALA A 329 1.50 23.37 -14.26
C ALA A 329 0.73 24.11 -15.36
N LYS A 330 -0.59 24.28 -15.15
CA LYS A 330 -1.52 24.98 -16.06
C LYS A 330 -1.93 26.36 -15.53
N VAL A 331 -1.17 26.87 -14.56
CA VAL A 331 -1.31 28.21 -13.99
C VAL A 331 0.00 28.95 -14.12
N ASP A 332 -0.05 30.28 -14.19
CA ASP A 332 1.12 31.15 -14.25
C ASP A 332 1.67 31.40 -12.84
N LEU A 333 2.13 30.33 -12.19
CA LEU A 333 2.71 30.32 -10.85
C LEU A 333 3.90 29.35 -10.82
N THR A 334 4.94 29.73 -10.09
CA THR A 334 6.05 28.80 -9.80
C THR A 334 5.59 27.71 -8.81
N ASP A 335 6.30 26.58 -8.78
CA ASP A 335 6.04 25.49 -7.82
C ASP A 335 6.09 25.99 -6.37
N GLY A 336 7.00 26.93 -6.03
CA GLY A 336 7.08 27.57 -4.72
C GLY A 336 5.83 28.38 -4.37
N GLN A 337 5.30 29.17 -5.32
CA GLN A 337 4.06 29.92 -5.14
C GLN A 337 2.84 29.00 -5.00
N ILE A 338 2.84 27.87 -5.71
CA ILE A 338 1.82 26.82 -5.55
C ILE A 338 1.88 26.25 -4.13
N ALA A 339 3.08 25.91 -3.64
CA ALA A 339 3.29 25.39 -2.27
C ALA A 339 2.80 26.37 -1.20
N GLU A 340 3.11 27.67 -1.33
CA GLU A 340 2.65 28.71 -0.40
C GLU A 340 1.13 28.83 -0.35
N LYS A 341 0.45 28.72 -1.48
CA LYS A 341 -1.02 28.74 -1.54
C LYS A 341 -1.61 27.49 -0.86
N ILE A 342 -1.04 26.33 -1.10
CA ILE A 342 -1.47 25.05 -0.49
C ILE A 342 -1.36 25.12 1.04
N MET A 343 -0.25 25.63 1.58
CA MET A 343 -0.07 25.79 3.02
C MET A 343 -1.13 26.65 3.71
N LYS A 344 -1.74 27.56 2.96
CA LYS A 344 -2.80 28.48 3.47
C LYS A 344 -4.20 27.89 3.33
N MET A 345 -4.35 26.71 2.72
CA MET A 345 -5.66 26.08 2.52
C MET A 345 -6.06 25.25 3.75
N PRO A 346 -7.16 25.59 4.46
CA PRO A 346 -7.58 24.84 5.65
C PRO A 346 -7.88 23.35 5.39
N CYS A 347 -8.35 23.02 4.18
CA CYS A 347 -8.60 21.65 3.76
C CYS A 347 -7.32 20.80 3.65
N PHE A 348 -6.15 21.44 3.68
CA PHE A 348 -4.84 20.80 3.61
C PHE A 348 -3.96 21.09 4.85
N ASP A 349 -4.58 21.36 6.00
CA ASP A 349 -3.80 21.51 7.24
C ASP A 349 -2.99 20.24 7.54
N MET A 350 -1.67 20.40 7.58
CA MET A 350 -0.71 19.28 7.70
C MET A 350 -0.23 19.05 9.14
N ARG A 351 -0.83 19.71 10.14
CA ARG A 351 -0.55 19.37 11.54
C ARG A 351 -1.10 17.98 11.86
N PRO A 352 -0.36 17.11 12.61
CA PRO A 352 -0.72 15.70 12.81
C PRO A 352 -2.16 15.48 13.29
N TYR A 353 -2.62 16.24 14.27
CA TYR A 353 -3.99 16.17 14.77
C TYR A 353 -5.04 16.39 13.65
N PHE A 354 -4.85 17.43 12.83
CA PHE A 354 -5.80 17.75 11.76
C PHE A 354 -5.78 16.72 10.63
N ILE A 355 -4.62 16.11 10.34
CA ILE A 355 -4.52 14.99 9.41
C ILE A 355 -5.36 13.82 9.93
N GLU A 356 -5.16 13.41 11.20
CA GLU A 356 -5.90 12.31 11.80
C GLU A 356 -7.41 12.52 11.75
N GLN A 357 -7.87 13.75 12.06
CA GLN A 357 -9.30 14.09 12.04
C GLN A 357 -9.87 14.11 10.63
N ARG A 358 -9.23 14.84 9.71
CA ARG A 358 -9.67 15.00 8.32
C ARG A 358 -9.78 13.68 7.58
N LEU A 359 -8.77 12.83 7.73
CA LEU A 359 -8.71 11.53 7.08
C LEU A 359 -9.30 10.40 7.93
N LYS A 360 -9.86 10.70 9.11
CA LYS A 360 -10.48 9.73 10.02
C LYS A 360 -9.58 8.55 10.38
N LEU A 361 -8.28 8.80 10.55
CA LEU A 361 -7.27 7.73 10.65
C LEU A 361 -7.32 6.93 11.94
N ARG A 362 -8.08 7.36 12.98
CA ARG A 362 -8.29 6.60 14.21
C ARG A 362 -9.31 5.46 14.08
N ASN A 363 -9.70 5.12 12.85
CA ASN A 363 -10.56 3.97 12.55
C ASN A 363 -9.74 2.76 12.09
N PRO A 364 -10.25 1.54 12.26
CA PRO A 364 -9.55 0.30 11.88
C PRO A 364 -9.62 0.06 10.36
N MET A 365 -8.85 0.84 9.57
CA MET A 365 -8.88 0.88 8.11
C MET A 365 -7.60 0.34 7.43
N TYR A 366 -6.70 -0.28 8.18
CA TYR A 366 -5.33 -0.52 7.75
C TYR A 366 -5.08 -1.90 7.13
N SER A 367 -5.82 -2.94 7.53
CA SER A 367 -5.67 -4.28 6.94
C SER A 367 -5.83 -4.30 5.42
N GLU A 368 -6.70 -3.44 4.87
CA GLU A 368 -6.96 -3.35 3.43
C GLU A 368 -5.86 -2.61 2.67
N THR A 369 -4.98 -1.89 3.37
CA THR A 369 -3.86 -1.18 2.75
C THR A 369 -2.63 -2.06 2.55
N ALA A 370 -2.50 -3.11 3.34
CA ALA A 370 -1.28 -3.89 3.49
C ALA A 370 -0.94 -4.82 2.30
N ALA A 371 -1.73 -4.83 1.24
CA ALA A 371 -1.46 -5.55 0.00
C ALA A 371 -1.94 -4.75 -1.22
N TYR A 372 -1.21 -4.86 -2.33
CA TYR A 372 -1.53 -4.22 -3.62
C TYR A 372 -1.56 -2.69 -3.58
N GLY A 373 -0.72 -2.08 -2.73
CA GLY A 373 -0.52 -0.65 -2.61
C GLY A 373 -1.49 0.07 -1.68
N HIS A 374 -0.99 1.12 -1.04
CA HIS A 374 -1.75 2.00 -0.16
C HIS A 374 -2.46 3.13 -0.92
N MET A 375 -2.04 3.40 -2.16
CA MET A 375 -2.51 4.50 -2.99
C MET A 375 -3.27 3.99 -4.21
N GLY A 376 -4.09 4.85 -4.84
CA GLY A 376 -4.86 4.51 -6.03
C GLY A 376 -6.04 3.56 -5.74
N ARG A 377 -6.51 3.52 -4.50
CA ARG A 377 -7.59 2.64 -4.07
C ARG A 377 -8.94 3.37 -4.06
N LYS A 378 -10.00 2.58 -4.13
CA LYS A 378 -11.36 3.12 -4.09
C LYS A 378 -11.74 3.49 -2.66
N ASN A 379 -12.15 4.76 -2.45
CA ASN A 379 -12.81 5.15 -1.20
C ASN A 379 -14.19 4.50 -1.12
N GLU A 380 -14.43 3.73 -0.06
CA GLU A 380 -15.70 3.04 0.20
C GLU A 380 -15.93 2.83 1.69
N VAL A 381 -17.18 2.59 2.07
CA VAL A 381 -17.56 2.28 3.44
C VAL A 381 -17.83 0.79 3.56
N VAL A 382 -17.17 0.13 4.51
CA VAL A 382 -17.34 -1.30 4.79
C VAL A 382 -17.76 -1.51 6.25
N GLU A 383 -18.41 -2.65 6.54
CA GLU A 383 -18.65 -3.12 7.90
C GLU A 383 -17.58 -4.15 8.26
N LYS A 384 -16.86 -3.93 9.36
CA LYS A 384 -15.85 -4.83 9.89
C LYS A 384 -16.28 -5.34 11.26
N THR A 385 -16.04 -6.61 11.55
CA THR A 385 -16.31 -7.24 12.84
C THR A 385 -14.99 -7.59 13.52
N PHE A 386 -14.86 -7.22 14.79
CA PHE A 386 -13.71 -7.51 15.63
C PHE A 386 -14.17 -8.27 16.87
N THR A 387 -13.42 -9.29 17.26
CA THR A 387 -13.74 -10.15 18.42
C THR A 387 -12.58 -10.12 19.40
N SER A 388 -12.89 -9.76 20.65
CA SER A 388 -11.92 -9.80 21.75
C SER A 388 -11.77 -11.21 22.33
N PRO A 389 -10.70 -11.51 23.09
CA PRO A 389 -10.44 -12.84 23.64
C PRO A 389 -11.54 -13.36 24.58
N ASP A 390 -12.32 -12.48 25.22
CA ASP A 390 -13.49 -12.83 26.04
C ASP A 390 -14.75 -13.15 25.20
N GLY A 391 -14.64 -13.20 23.86
CA GLY A 391 -15.71 -13.53 22.94
C GLY A 391 -16.66 -12.37 22.59
N LYS A 392 -16.40 -11.16 23.10
CA LYS A 392 -17.20 -9.97 22.77
C LYS A 392 -16.88 -9.51 21.35
N SER A 393 -17.90 -9.48 20.49
CA SER A 393 -17.78 -8.98 19.13
C SER A 393 -18.34 -7.57 19.00
N ILE A 394 -17.62 -6.72 18.27
CA ILE A 394 -18.04 -5.36 17.91
C ILE A 394 -18.06 -5.17 16.41
N LYS A 395 -19.05 -4.44 15.89
CA LYS A 395 -19.14 -4.05 14.50
C LYS A 395 -18.74 -2.59 14.34
N ARG A 396 -17.97 -2.29 13.31
CA ARG A 396 -17.51 -0.94 12.96
C ARG A 396 -17.82 -0.65 11.49
N LYS A 397 -18.50 0.46 11.22
CA LYS A 397 -18.56 1.02 9.86
C LYS A 397 -17.31 1.85 9.65
N VAL A 398 -16.51 1.50 8.66
CA VAL A 398 -15.19 2.10 8.39
C VAL A 398 -15.18 2.64 6.98
N GLU A 399 -14.82 3.91 6.84
CA GLU A 399 -14.56 4.54 5.54
C GLU A 399 -13.09 4.29 5.17
N LEU A 400 -12.86 3.43 4.17
CA LEU A 400 -11.53 3.04 3.70
C LEU A 400 -10.96 4.08 2.74
N PHE A 401 -9.62 4.18 2.69
CA PHE A 401 -8.86 4.99 1.73
C PHE A 401 -9.34 6.45 1.64
N THR A 402 -9.56 7.09 2.79
CA THR A 402 -10.09 8.46 2.88
C THR A 402 -9.19 9.50 2.19
N TRP A 403 -7.89 9.23 2.07
CA TRP A 403 -6.93 10.07 1.33
C TRP A 403 -7.07 10.00 -0.19
N GLU A 404 -7.90 9.12 -0.70
CA GLU A 404 -8.22 9.03 -2.13
C GLU A 404 -9.43 9.87 -2.55
N LYS A 405 -10.05 10.59 -1.61
CA LYS A 405 -11.22 11.46 -1.90
C LYS A 405 -10.82 12.66 -2.74
N LEU A 406 -11.76 13.11 -3.58
CA LEU A 406 -11.65 14.32 -4.41
C LEU A 406 -12.48 15.48 -3.82
N ASP A 407 -12.55 15.55 -2.51
CA ASP A 407 -13.37 16.50 -1.77
C ASP A 407 -12.81 17.93 -1.71
N ALA A 408 -11.51 18.12 -2.01
CA ALA A 408 -10.86 19.42 -2.07
C ALA A 408 -10.79 20.04 -3.48
N VAL A 409 -11.21 19.34 -4.54
CA VAL A 409 -11.11 19.81 -5.94
C VAL A 409 -11.76 21.19 -6.15
N LYS A 410 -12.94 21.42 -5.58
CA LYS A 410 -13.64 22.71 -5.73
C LYS A 410 -12.87 23.87 -5.09
N GLU A 411 -12.26 23.62 -3.93
CA GLU A 411 -11.49 24.63 -3.21
C GLU A 411 -10.18 24.91 -3.93
N VAL A 412 -9.49 23.88 -4.43
CA VAL A 412 -8.30 24.03 -5.29
C VAL A 412 -8.64 24.87 -6.52
N LYS A 413 -9.70 24.55 -7.26
CA LYS A 413 -10.12 25.34 -8.43
C LYS A 413 -10.35 26.81 -8.05
N LYS A 414 -11.03 27.10 -6.95
CA LYS A 414 -11.28 28.46 -6.47
C LYS A 414 -9.97 29.20 -6.14
N VAL A 415 -9.06 28.59 -5.39
CA VAL A 415 -7.81 29.22 -4.94
C VAL A 415 -6.86 29.51 -6.11
N PHE A 416 -6.85 28.65 -7.12
CA PHE A 416 -5.95 28.76 -8.28
C PHE A 416 -6.63 29.36 -9.52
N GLY A 417 -7.91 29.77 -9.46
CA GLY A 417 -8.62 30.38 -10.56
C GLY A 417 -8.88 29.43 -11.74
N LEU A 418 -8.98 28.13 -11.47
CA LEU A 418 -9.25 27.11 -12.49
C LEU A 418 -10.76 27.00 -12.80
N LYS A 419 -11.09 26.68 -14.08
CA LYS A 419 -12.47 26.49 -14.54
C LYS A 419 -13.06 25.13 -14.11
#